data_34c725e2016837b97f46dae6b49fbfbd
#
_entry.id   34c725e2016837b97f46dae6b49fbfbd
#
_cell.length_a   1.000
_cell.length_b   1.000
_cell.length_c   1.000
_cell.angle_alpha   90.00
_cell.angle_beta   90.00
_cell.angle_gamma   90.00
#
_symmetry.space_group_name_H-M   'P 1'
#
loop_
_entity.id
_entity.type
_entity.pdbx_description
1 polymer ?
#
loop_
_entity_poly.entity_id
_entity_poly.type
_entity_poly.pdbx_seq_one_letter_code
_entity_poly.pdbx_strand_id
1 'polypeptide(L)'
;QHYNCKLFDYKSHKLIKTEAAIVLEQYARAMRLTESHLKEQLISEEIIELRIGATKTIGDYFLPPYIHHFLEKKENALNLIVDNTSVLLHMLQNNQLDFAIVEGFFNKTNYDNILVRKEPFVGICKKDHPFAGKEISISEIFEETIIHREDGSGTRAILEKELSGYNESLQRFKRRICISS
;
A
#
# COMPACT_ATOMS: atom_id res chain seq x y z
N GLN A 1 -0.55 4.96 -35.52
CA GLN A 1 -0.63 6.14 -36.37
C GLN A 1 -1.35 7.32 -35.70
N HIS A 2 -2.23 7.09 -34.72
CA HIS A 2 -3.02 8.15 -34.09
C HIS A 2 -2.19 9.08 -33.20
N TYR A 3 -1.16 8.56 -32.54
CA TYR A 3 -0.33 9.29 -31.58
C TYR A 3 1.08 9.63 -32.11
N ASN A 4 1.36 9.31 -33.36
CA ASN A 4 2.63 9.57 -34.05
C ASN A 4 3.89 9.17 -33.28
N CYS A 5 3.80 8.11 -32.50
CA CYS A 5 4.88 7.55 -31.71
C CYS A 5 5.00 6.03 -31.91
N LYS A 6 6.23 5.53 -31.75
CA LYS A 6 6.52 4.10 -31.84
C LYS A 6 6.20 3.47 -30.50
N LEU A 7 5.36 2.42 -30.49
CA LEU A 7 4.91 1.75 -29.27
C LEU A 7 5.77 0.53 -28.89
N PHE A 8 6.44 -0.09 -29.87
CA PHE A 8 7.24 -1.28 -29.65
C PHE A 8 8.57 -1.19 -30.39
N ASP A 9 9.63 -1.62 -29.73
CA ASP A 9 10.93 -1.86 -30.32
C ASP A 9 11.15 -3.36 -30.50
N TYR A 10 11.82 -3.73 -31.59
CA TYR A 10 12.22 -5.11 -31.84
C TYR A 10 13.72 -5.24 -31.53
N LYS A 11 14.07 -5.89 -30.41
CA LYS A 11 15.46 -6.13 -30.01
C LYS A 11 15.65 -7.60 -29.65
N SER A 12 16.74 -8.20 -30.11
CA SER A 12 17.12 -9.58 -29.76
C SER A 12 15.97 -10.60 -29.94
N HIS A 13 15.27 -10.51 -31.06
CA HIS A 13 14.11 -11.35 -31.41
C HIS A 13 12.90 -11.23 -30.45
N LYS A 14 12.82 -10.14 -29.66
CA LYS A 14 11.70 -9.87 -28.77
C LYS A 14 11.11 -8.48 -29.03
N LEU A 15 9.80 -8.40 -28.89
CA LEU A 15 9.06 -7.15 -28.89
C LEU A 15 9.14 -6.52 -27.49
N ILE A 16 9.69 -5.30 -27.41
CA ILE A 16 9.85 -4.57 -26.15
C ILE A 16 8.98 -3.31 -26.22
N LYS A 17 8.20 -3.07 -25.17
CA LYS A 17 7.40 -1.84 -25.08
C LYS A 17 8.32 -0.62 -24.94
N THR A 18 7.99 0.45 -25.66
CA THR A 18 8.60 1.76 -25.46
C THR A 18 7.97 2.47 -24.27
N GLU A 19 8.56 3.57 -23.78
CA GLU A 19 7.95 4.42 -22.76
C GLU A 19 6.56 4.93 -23.20
N ALA A 20 6.41 5.29 -24.47
CA ALA A 20 5.12 5.70 -25.04
C ALA A 20 4.08 4.55 -24.98
N ALA A 21 4.49 3.31 -25.14
CA ALA A 21 3.60 2.17 -25.01
C ALA A 21 3.17 1.94 -23.56
N ILE A 22 4.07 2.14 -22.59
CA ILE A 22 3.77 2.01 -21.17
C ILE A 22 2.74 3.05 -20.75
N VAL A 23 2.96 4.32 -21.14
CA VAL A 23 2.01 5.40 -20.88
C VAL A 23 0.65 5.13 -21.52
N LEU A 24 0.64 4.73 -22.79
CA LEU A 24 -0.61 4.42 -23.49
C LEU A 24 -1.36 3.24 -22.83
N GLU A 25 -0.66 2.23 -22.38
CA GLU A 25 -1.26 1.08 -21.69
C GLU A 25 -1.94 1.51 -20.37
N GLN A 26 -1.31 2.40 -19.60
CA GLN A 26 -1.89 2.93 -18.37
C GLN A 26 -3.20 3.68 -18.64
N TYR A 27 -3.21 4.57 -19.62
CA TYR A 27 -4.41 5.30 -20.01
C TYR A 27 -5.50 4.40 -20.60
N ALA A 28 -5.11 3.41 -21.41
CA ALA A 28 -6.05 2.45 -21.98
C ALA A 28 -6.72 1.57 -20.89
N ARG A 29 -5.96 1.19 -19.86
CA ARG A 29 -6.51 0.47 -18.71
C ARG A 29 -7.49 1.35 -17.92
N ALA A 30 -7.13 2.62 -17.68
CA ALA A 30 -8.02 3.57 -17.00
C ALA A 30 -9.33 3.80 -17.78
N MET A 31 -9.24 3.98 -19.10
CA MET A 31 -10.43 4.11 -19.97
C MET A 31 -11.34 2.88 -19.92
N ARG A 32 -10.76 1.69 -19.96
CA ARG A 32 -11.55 0.44 -19.85
C ARG A 32 -12.29 0.35 -18.52
N LEU A 33 -11.65 0.76 -17.43
CA LEU A 33 -12.30 0.80 -16.11
C LEU A 33 -13.46 1.80 -16.08
N THR A 34 -13.21 3.01 -16.58
CA THR A 34 -14.25 4.05 -16.67
C THR A 34 -15.43 3.58 -17.54
N GLU A 35 -15.15 2.89 -18.66
CA GLU A 35 -16.19 2.32 -19.52
C GLU A 35 -16.97 1.22 -18.81
N SER A 36 -16.30 0.35 -18.06
CA SER A 36 -16.94 -0.71 -17.26
C SER A 36 -17.89 -0.10 -16.23
N HIS A 37 -17.40 0.85 -15.44
CA HIS A 37 -18.23 1.56 -14.45
C HIS A 37 -19.42 2.31 -15.09
N LEU A 38 -19.21 2.94 -16.25
CA LEU A 38 -20.28 3.61 -16.96
C LEU A 38 -21.36 2.62 -17.42
N LYS A 39 -20.96 1.47 -17.95
CA LYS A 39 -21.89 0.41 -18.35
C LYS A 39 -22.69 -0.12 -17.16
N GLU A 40 -22.01 -0.34 -16.03
CA GLU A 40 -22.65 -0.76 -14.77
C GLU A 40 -23.68 0.25 -14.30
N GLN A 41 -23.34 1.54 -14.29
CA GLN A 41 -24.27 2.62 -13.90
C GLN A 41 -25.46 2.79 -14.84
N LEU A 42 -25.31 2.47 -16.14
CA LEU A 42 -26.37 2.62 -17.12
C LEU A 42 -27.31 1.41 -17.21
N ILE A 43 -26.88 0.23 -16.77
CA ILE A 43 -27.56 -1.04 -17.04
C ILE A 43 -28.23 -1.65 -15.81
N SER A 44 -27.83 -1.30 -14.57
CA SER A 44 -28.36 -1.97 -13.38
C SER A 44 -28.65 -1.07 -12.19
N GLU A 45 -29.61 -1.48 -11.40
CA GLU A 45 -29.78 -1.06 -10.01
C GLU A 45 -28.48 -1.38 -9.25
N GLU A 46 -27.63 -0.35 -9.05
CA GLU A 46 -26.47 -0.26 -8.13
C GLU A 46 -25.78 -1.58 -7.71
N ILE A 47 -25.29 -2.38 -8.65
CA ILE A 47 -24.28 -3.39 -8.34
C ILE A 47 -22.94 -2.68 -8.23
N ILE A 48 -22.32 -2.74 -7.06
CA ILE A 48 -20.99 -2.17 -6.84
C ILE A 48 -19.99 -3.32 -6.71
N GLU A 49 -19.05 -3.38 -7.64
CA GLU A 49 -17.87 -4.23 -7.53
C GLU A 49 -16.67 -3.37 -7.15
N LEU A 50 -16.11 -3.59 -5.96
CA LEU A 50 -14.96 -2.85 -5.44
C LEU A 50 -13.71 -3.71 -5.43
N ARG A 51 -12.57 -3.14 -5.89
CA ARG A 51 -11.23 -3.71 -5.76
C ARG A 51 -10.45 -2.85 -4.79
N ILE A 52 -10.27 -3.35 -3.57
CA ILE A 52 -9.69 -2.62 -2.45
C ILE A 52 -8.33 -3.20 -2.11
N GLY A 53 -7.32 -2.33 -1.95
CA GLY A 53 -6.06 -2.68 -1.33
C GLY A 53 -6.04 -2.29 0.15
N ALA A 54 -5.50 -3.14 1.01
CA ALA A 54 -5.29 -2.80 2.42
C ALA A 54 -3.94 -3.31 2.93
N THR A 55 -3.25 -2.53 3.76
CA THR A 55 -2.12 -3.07 4.49
C THR A 55 -2.59 -4.08 5.54
N LYS A 56 -1.71 -4.97 5.96
CA LYS A 56 -2.07 -6.16 6.76
C LYS A 56 -2.90 -5.82 8.00
N THR A 57 -2.45 -4.87 8.81
CA THR A 57 -3.19 -4.47 10.01
C THR A 57 -4.59 -3.95 9.67
N ILE A 58 -4.69 -3.20 8.61
CA ILE A 58 -5.97 -2.63 8.15
C ILE A 58 -6.87 -3.73 7.59
N GLY A 59 -6.34 -4.60 6.74
CA GLY A 59 -7.10 -5.68 6.11
C GLY A 59 -7.60 -6.73 7.10
N ASP A 60 -6.73 -7.11 8.06
CA ASP A 60 -7.04 -8.18 9.00
C ASP A 60 -7.94 -7.73 10.18
N TYR A 61 -7.80 -6.47 10.63
CA TYR A 61 -8.42 -6.03 11.88
C TYR A 61 -9.37 -4.83 11.76
N PHE A 62 -9.10 -3.92 10.83
CA PHE A 62 -9.91 -2.71 10.71
C PHE A 62 -11.06 -2.85 9.72
N LEU A 63 -10.83 -3.45 8.55
CA LEU A 63 -11.80 -3.52 7.47
C LEU A 63 -12.94 -4.55 7.67
N PRO A 64 -12.78 -5.69 8.35
CA PRO A 64 -13.80 -6.74 8.35
C PRO A 64 -15.21 -6.28 8.70
N PRO A 65 -15.45 -5.41 9.71
CA PRO A 65 -16.82 -4.94 10.02
C PRO A 65 -17.44 -4.13 8.87
N TYR A 66 -16.64 -3.31 8.19
CA TYR A 66 -17.09 -2.47 7.07
C TYR A 66 -17.38 -3.31 5.83
N ILE A 67 -16.54 -4.32 5.56
CA ILE A 67 -16.76 -5.27 4.47
C ILE A 67 -18.05 -6.04 4.69
N HIS A 68 -18.29 -6.50 5.92
CA HIS A 68 -19.54 -7.19 6.25
C HIS A 68 -20.77 -6.32 5.93
N HIS A 69 -20.76 -5.08 6.40
CA HIS A 69 -21.85 -4.15 6.12
C HIS A 69 -22.02 -3.85 4.61
N PHE A 70 -20.93 -3.69 3.88
CA PHE A 70 -20.97 -3.49 2.42
C PHE A 70 -21.64 -4.68 1.69
N LEU A 71 -21.34 -5.91 2.12
CA LEU A 71 -21.83 -7.15 1.52
C LEU A 71 -23.26 -7.53 2.01
N GLU A 72 -23.88 -6.76 2.90
CA GLU A 72 -25.32 -6.94 3.24
C GLU A 72 -26.22 -6.74 2.02
N LYS A 73 -25.86 -5.86 1.10
CA LYS A 73 -26.46 -5.81 -0.22
C LYS A 73 -25.93 -6.98 -1.05
N LYS A 74 -26.77 -7.91 -1.43
CA LYS A 74 -26.40 -9.18 -2.10
C LYS A 74 -25.73 -8.98 -3.47
N GLU A 75 -26.02 -7.88 -4.11
CA GLU A 75 -25.50 -7.52 -5.43
C GLU A 75 -24.09 -6.96 -5.36
N ASN A 76 -23.64 -6.46 -4.20
CA ASN A 76 -22.30 -5.92 -4.05
C ASN A 76 -21.24 -7.04 -4.11
N ALA A 77 -20.17 -6.77 -4.81
CA ALA A 77 -18.99 -7.64 -4.89
C ALA A 77 -17.74 -6.91 -4.41
N LEU A 78 -16.82 -7.64 -3.79
CA LEU A 78 -15.58 -7.09 -3.27
C LEU A 78 -14.41 -8.01 -3.58
N ASN A 79 -13.33 -7.43 -4.09
CA ASN A 79 -12.02 -8.05 -4.17
C ASN A 79 -11.07 -7.30 -3.22
N LEU A 80 -10.68 -7.92 -2.12
CA LEU A 80 -9.74 -7.36 -1.16
C LEU A 80 -8.36 -7.97 -1.36
N ILE A 81 -7.36 -7.11 -1.62
CA ILE A 81 -5.96 -7.49 -1.70
C ILE A 81 -5.22 -6.95 -0.48
N VAL A 82 -4.59 -7.86 0.27
CA VAL A 82 -3.80 -7.49 1.45
C VAL A 82 -2.32 -7.63 1.12
N ASP A 83 -1.59 -6.51 1.15
CA ASP A 83 -0.15 -6.47 0.84
C ASP A 83 0.51 -5.27 1.55
N ASN A 84 1.80 -5.04 1.34
CA ASN A 84 2.49 -3.87 1.86
C ASN A 84 2.16 -2.59 1.07
N THR A 85 2.47 -1.44 1.68
CA THR A 85 2.13 -0.12 1.13
C THR A 85 2.69 0.08 -0.27
N SER A 86 3.93 -0.30 -0.54
CA SER A 86 4.57 -0.10 -1.86
C SER A 86 3.86 -0.88 -2.96
N VAL A 87 3.53 -2.14 -2.71
CA VAL A 87 2.82 -3.01 -3.67
C VAL A 87 1.44 -2.43 -3.96
N LEU A 88 0.68 -2.08 -2.92
CA LEU A 88 -0.67 -1.53 -3.09
C LEU A 88 -0.68 -0.20 -3.85
N LEU A 89 0.25 0.69 -3.57
CA LEU A 89 0.38 1.95 -4.29
C LEU A 89 0.76 1.74 -5.76
N HIS A 90 1.63 0.77 -6.05
CA HIS A 90 1.93 0.38 -7.42
C HIS A 90 0.70 -0.21 -8.15
N MET A 91 -0.07 -1.05 -7.47
CA MET A 91 -1.32 -1.59 -8.03
C MET A 91 -2.34 -0.48 -8.31
N LEU A 92 -2.46 0.50 -7.42
CA LEU A 92 -3.32 1.67 -7.59
C LEU A 92 -2.92 2.49 -8.83
N GLN A 93 -1.61 2.77 -9.01
CA GLN A 93 -1.08 3.45 -10.20
C GLN A 93 -1.36 2.71 -11.51
N ASN A 94 -1.43 1.38 -11.44
CA ASN A 94 -1.75 0.53 -12.60
C ASN A 94 -3.26 0.27 -12.77
N ASN A 95 -4.13 0.98 -12.06
CA ASN A 95 -5.58 0.83 -12.09
C ASN A 95 -6.05 -0.61 -11.78
N GLN A 96 -5.31 -1.33 -10.96
CA GLN A 96 -5.67 -2.67 -10.48
C GLN A 96 -6.55 -2.62 -9.23
N LEU A 97 -6.57 -1.47 -8.55
CA LEU A 97 -7.41 -1.17 -7.40
C LEU A 97 -8.21 0.10 -7.66
N ASP A 98 -9.38 0.20 -7.08
CA ASP A 98 -10.21 1.41 -7.09
C ASP A 98 -9.74 2.38 -6.01
N PHE A 99 -9.35 1.86 -4.85
CA PHE A 99 -8.65 2.60 -3.80
C PHE A 99 -7.83 1.65 -2.92
N ALA A 100 -6.95 2.25 -2.11
CA ALA A 100 -6.17 1.52 -1.13
C ALA A 100 -6.20 2.24 0.23
N ILE A 101 -6.30 1.48 1.31
CA ILE A 101 -6.18 1.98 2.67
C ILE A 101 -4.83 1.53 3.20
N VAL A 102 -3.94 2.49 3.39
CA VAL A 102 -2.54 2.22 3.74
C VAL A 102 -2.11 3.01 4.96
N GLU A 103 -1.13 2.48 5.66
CA GLU A 103 -0.43 3.15 6.75
C GLU A 103 0.98 3.55 6.32
N GLY A 104 1.56 4.53 7.02
CA GLY A 104 2.93 4.96 6.79
C GLY A 104 3.07 6.20 5.92
N PHE A 105 4.29 6.44 5.48
CA PHE A 105 4.66 7.58 4.66
C PHE A 105 4.73 7.19 3.19
N PHE A 106 4.13 8.01 2.34
CA PHE A 106 4.21 7.90 0.88
C PHE A 106 4.14 9.30 0.26
N ASN A 107 4.52 9.42 -1.00
CA ASN A 107 4.41 10.69 -1.71
C ASN A 107 2.96 10.98 -2.05
N LYS A 108 2.32 11.83 -1.24
CA LYS A 108 0.90 12.17 -1.35
C LYS A 108 0.56 12.98 -2.61
N THR A 109 1.54 13.62 -3.25
CA THR A 109 1.28 14.44 -4.45
C THR A 109 0.84 13.62 -5.66
N ASN A 110 1.09 12.33 -5.64
CA ASN A 110 0.74 11.42 -6.73
C ASN A 110 -0.64 10.77 -6.57
N TYR A 111 -1.37 11.10 -5.50
CA TYR A 111 -2.63 10.43 -5.16
C TYR A 111 -3.62 11.42 -4.57
N ASP A 112 -4.88 11.29 -4.92
CA ASP A 112 -5.97 11.83 -4.11
C ASP A 112 -6.01 11.04 -2.79
N ASN A 113 -5.94 11.73 -1.66
CA ASN A 113 -5.84 11.05 -0.37
C ASN A 113 -6.69 11.69 0.71
N ILE A 114 -7.25 10.86 1.56
CA ILE A 114 -8.06 11.23 2.72
C ILE A 114 -7.45 10.58 3.96
N LEU A 115 -7.27 11.38 5.03
CA LEU A 115 -6.86 10.85 6.31
C LEU A 115 -8.04 10.17 7.01
N VAL A 116 -7.98 8.85 7.16
CA VAL A 116 -9.04 8.07 7.82
C VAL A 116 -8.89 8.12 9.34
N ARG A 117 -7.66 7.86 9.86
CA ARG A 117 -7.40 7.79 11.32
C ARG A 117 -5.95 8.11 11.63
N LYS A 118 -5.69 8.59 12.85
CA LYS A 118 -4.35 8.71 13.43
C LYS A 118 -4.22 7.75 14.60
N GLU A 119 -3.15 6.97 14.59
CA GLU A 119 -2.81 6.04 15.66
C GLU A 119 -1.39 6.33 16.18
N PRO A 120 -1.14 6.19 17.47
CA PRO A 120 0.21 6.30 18.00
C PRO A 120 1.08 5.14 17.50
N PHE A 121 2.32 5.46 17.13
CA PHE A 121 3.32 4.45 16.85
C PHE A 121 4.12 4.16 18.12
N VAL A 122 4.05 2.93 18.62
CA VAL A 122 4.65 2.55 19.88
C VAL A 122 5.55 1.32 19.72
N GLY A 123 6.62 1.27 20.51
CA GLY A 123 7.44 0.08 20.66
C GLY A 123 6.71 -0.97 21.50
N ILE A 124 6.83 -2.23 21.11
CA ILE A 124 6.33 -3.36 21.89
C ILE A 124 7.47 -4.29 22.29
N CYS A 125 7.36 -4.86 23.47
CA CYS A 125 8.31 -5.83 23.98
C CYS A 125 7.60 -6.89 24.84
N LYS A 126 8.31 -7.93 25.23
CA LYS A 126 7.80 -8.95 26.14
C LYS A 126 7.43 -8.33 27.50
N LYS A 127 6.40 -8.85 28.17
CA LYS A 127 5.87 -8.31 29.43
C LYS A 127 6.92 -8.18 30.54
N ASP A 128 7.86 -9.11 30.60
CA ASP A 128 8.96 -9.14 31.58
C ASP A 128 10.25 -8.46 31.09
N HIS A 129 10.21 -7.77 29.95
CA HIS A 129 11.34 -7.01 29.45
C HIS A 129 11.62 -5.78 30.33
N PRO A 130 12.92 -5.41 30.54
CA PRO A 130 13.26 -4.22 31.33
C PRO A 130 12.61 -2.92 30.85
N PHE A 131 12.21 -2.84 29.58
CA PHE A 131 11.57 -1.70 28.97
C PHE A 131 10.05 -1.67 29.09
N ALA A 132 9.43 -2.75 29.56
CA ALA A 132 7.98 -2.82 29.63
C ALA A 132 7.38 -1.73 30.53
N GLY A 133 6.45 -0.93 29.97
CA GLY A 133 5.75 0.14 30.68
C GLY A 133 6.61 1.34 31.08
N LYS A 134 7.77 1.54 30.44
CA LYS A 134 8.68 2.65 30.73
C LYS A 134 8.89 3.55 29.52
N GLU A 135 9.27 4.78 29.77
CA GLU A 135 9.90 5.64 28.80
C GLU A 135 11.38 5.27 28.68
N ILE A 136 11.89 5.16 27.47
CA ILE A 136 13.22 4.67 27.18
C ILE A 136 13.91 5.66 26.26
N SER A 137 15.20 5.92 26.49
CA SER A 137 15.98 6.75 25.59
C SER A 137 16.28 6.02 24.28
N ILE A 138 16.48 6.78 23.21
CA ILE A 138 16.82 6.22 21.91
C ILE A 138 18.16 5.47 21.95
N SER A 139 19.10 5.88 22.78
CA SER A 139 20.39 5.20 22.95
C SER A 139 20.26 3.81 23.55
N GLU A 140 19.31 3.62 24.48
CA GLU A 140 19.09 2.32 25.12
C GLU A 140 18.49 1.31 24.16
N ILE A 141 17.59 1.73 23.28
CA ILE A 141 16.96 0.81 22.32
C ILE A 141 17.95 0.23 21.31
N PHE A 142 19.03 0.94 20.98
CA PHE A 142 20.06 0.45 20.04
C PHE A 142 20.87 -0.73 20.53
N GLU A 143 20.94 -0.93 21.84
CA GLU A 143 21.62 -2.10 22.43
C GLU A 143 20.79 -3.38 22.34
N GLU A 144 19.51 -3.24 22.00
CA GLU A 144 18.58 -4.35 21.92
C GLU A 144 18.44 -4.91 20.49
N THR A 145 17.80 -6.06 20.39
CA THR A 145 17.40 -6.64 19.11
C THR A 145 16.11 -6.00 18.64
N ILE A 146 16.12 -5.32 17.50
CA ILE A 146 14.89 -4.84 16.88
C ILE A 146 14.29 -5.86 15.94
N ILE A 147 12.98 -6.04 16.03
CA ILE A 147 12.18 -6.76 15.03
C ILE A 147 11.46 -5.71 14.19
N HIS A 148 11.69 -5.71 12.90
CA HIS A 148 11.11 -4.75 11.96
C HIS A 148 10.54 -5.44 10.73
N ARG A 149 9.74 -4.72 9.98
CA ARG A 149 9.12 -5.20 8.74
C ARG A 149 10.08 -5.10 7.54
N GLU A 150 9.69 -5.75 6.47
CA GLU A 150 10.37 -5.74 5.17
C GLU A 150 10.35 -4.35 4.51
N ASP A 151 11.16 -4.17 3.46
CA ASP A 151 11.13 -3.00 2.59
C ASP A 151 9.76 -2.85 1.94
N GLY A 152 9.31 -1.60 1.79
CA GLY A 152 7.98 -1.28 1.25
C GLY A 152 6.86 -1.31 2.28
N SER A 153 7.11 -1.79 3.51
CA SER A 153 6.16 -1.72 4.61
C SER A 153 6.00 -0.29 5.12
N GLY A 154 4.75 0.18 5.26
CA GLY A 154 4.43 1.47 5.86
C GLY A 154 4.91 1.59 7.31
N THR A 155 4.80 0.52 8.10
CA THR A 155 5.29 0.45 9.49
C THR A 155 6.81 0.66 9.56
N ARG A 156 7.57 0.04 8.65
CA ARG A 156 9.01 0.24 8.57
C ARG A 156 9.35 1.68 8.15
N ALA A 157 8.65 2.23 7.18
CA ALA A 157 8.86 3.60 6.73
C ALA A 157 8.63 4.63 7.86
N ILE A 158 7.66 4.39 8.76
CA ILE A 158 7.46 5.23 9.95
C ILE A 158 8.69 5.16 10.86
N LEU A 159 9.15 3.95 11.20
CA LEU A 159 10.32 3.75 12.06
C LEU A 159 11.57 4.43 11.47
N GLU A 160 11.87 4.20 10.20
CA GLU A 160 13.03 4.79 9.54
C GLU A 160 12.98 6.33 9.50
N LYS A 161 11.79 6.89 9.29
CA LYS A 161 11.60 8.34 9.34
C LYS A 161 11.84 8.90 10.74
N GLU A 162 11.31 8.27 11.78
CA GLU A 162 11.54 8.69 13.16
C GLU A 162 13.03 8.62 13.53
N LEU A 163 13.72 7.52 13.17
CA LEU A 163 15.15 7.39 13.39
C LEU A 163 15.94 8.48 12.65
N SER A 164 15.57 8.80 11.41
CA SER A 164 16.23 9.84 10.63
C SER A 164 16.12 11.23 11.27
N GLY A 165 15.03 11.49 12.00
CA GLY A 165 14.85 12.71 12.79
C GLY A 165 15.90 12.88 13.90
N TYR A 166 16.52 11.79 14.33
CA TYR A 166 17.64 11.77 15.28
C TYR A 166 19.00 11.58 14.62
N ASN A 167 19.09 11.68 13.27
CA ASN A 167 20.27 11.34 12.46
C ASN A 167 20.73 9.88 12.64
N GLU A 168 19.82 8.98 12.92
CA GLU A 168 20.06 7.57 13.16
C GLU A 168 19.36 6.70 12.09
N SER A 169 19.70 5.40 12.08
CA SER A 169 19.12 4.46 11.14
C SER A 169 18.99 3.06 11.76
N LEU A 170 18.31 2.16 11.06
CA LEU A 170 18.17 0.75 11.48
C LEU A 170 19.53 0.04 11.68
N GLN A 171 20.59 0.48 10.97
CA GLN A 171 21.94 -0.08 11.09
C GLN A 171 22.56 0.15 12.48
N ARG A 172 22.08 1.13 13.22
CA ARG A 172 22.57 1.45 14.56
C ARG A 172 22.22 0.36 15.60
N PHE A 173 21.15 -0.40 15.37
CA PHE A 173 20.74 -1.48 16.27
C PHE A 173 21.77 -2.63 16.30
N LYS A 174 22.08 -3.12 17.45
CA LYS A 174 23.01 -4.22 17.71
C LYS A 174 22.63 -5.49 16.93
N ARG A 175 21.34 -5.81 16.88
CA ARG A 175 20.79 -6.92 16.10
C ARG A 175 19.47 -6.52 15.44
N ARG A 176 19.25 -7.06 14.25
CA ARG A 176 18.04 -6.78 13.45
C ARG A 176 17.43 -8.09 12.99
N ILE A 177 16.12 -8.18 13.12
CA ILE A 177 15.31 -9.29 12.58
C ILE A 177 14.26 -8.68 11.66
N CYS A 178 14.30 -9.04 10.38
CA CYS A 178 13.29 -8.63 9.42
C CYS A 178 12.20 -9.70 9.33
N ILE A 179 10.94 -9.28 9.44
CA ILE A 179 9.77 -10.15 9.27
C ILE A 179 8.92 -9.59 8.14
N SER A 180 8.66 -10.41 7.13
CA SER A 180 7.66 -10.12 6.08
C SER A 180 6.29 -10.66 6.50
N SER A 181 5.25 -10.02 6.04
CA SER A 181 3.86 -10.46 6.26
C SER A 181 3.33 -11.21 5.05
#